data_2390137a56e7c6bc132405ad9337bda6
#
_entry.id   2390137a56e7c6bc132405ad9337bda6
#
_cell.length_a   1.000
_cell.length_b   1.000
_cell.length_c   1.000
_cell.angle_alpha   90.00
_cell.angle_beta   90.00
_cell.angle_gamma   90.00
#
_symmetry.space_group_name_H-M   'P 1'
#
loop_
_entity.id
_entity.type
_entity.pdbx_description
1 polymer ?
#
loop_
_entity_poly.entity_id
_entity_poly.type
_entity_poly.pdbx_seq_one_letter_code
_entity_poly.pdbx_strand_id
1 'polypeptide(L)'
;MTPELPDLLRLSGALARHAAARQQIAAENIANADTPGYRARDLPDFEEVVARLGTGPLRAQVDRSVPVSPNGNAVSLETEMLRLADIRQDHDLALGVYRSALDILRTGLGRRA
;
A
#
# COMPACT_ATOMS: atom_id res chain seq x y z
N MET A 1 -1.90 10.08 -23.11
CA MET A 1 -1.03 8.91 -23.35
C MET A 1 -1.68 7.68 -22.73
N THR A 2 -1.94 6.65 -23.52
CA THR A 2 -2.55 5.42 -23.04
C THR A 2 -1.44 4.53 -22.47
N PRO A 3 -1.59 4.04 -21.22
CA PRO A 3 -0.58 3.14 -20.66
C PRO A 3 -0.56 1.82 -21.43
N GLU A 4 0.63 1.29 -21.68
CA GLU A 4 0.80 0.01 -22.32
C GLU A 4 0.54 -1.11 -21.32
N LEU A 5 0.19 -2.30 -21.85
CA LEU A 5 -0.09 -3.47 -21.04
C LEU A 5 1.06 -3.84 -20.07
N PRO A 6 2.35 -3.86 -20.49
CA PRO A 6 3.45 -4.10 -19.55
C PRO A 6 3.52 -3.07 -18.42
N ASP A 7 3.17 -1.82 -18.71
CA ASP A 7 3.16 -0.77 -17.68
C ASP A 7 2.02 -0.99 -16.68
N LEU A 8 0.86 -1.44 -17.13
CA LEU A 8 -0.25 -1.79 -16.25
C LEU A 8 0.12 -2.95 -15.33
N LEU A 9 0.81 -3.98 -15.86
CA LEU A 9 1.26 -5.11 -15.05
C LEU A 9 2.27 -4.67 -13.99
N ARG A 10 3.22 -3.82 -14.36
CA ARG A 10 4.21 -3.28 -13.40
C ARG A 10 3.56 -2.40 -12.34
N LEU A 11 2.64 -1.56 -12.75
CA LEU A 11 1.93 -0.65 -11.83
C LEU A 11 1.08 -1.45 -10.84
N SER A 12 0.34 -2.45 -11.31
CA SER A 12 -0.46 -3.29 -10.42
C SER A 12 0.41 -4.07 -9.45
N GLY A 13 1.57 -4.58 -9.90
CA GLY A 13 2.53 -5.24 -9.02
C GLY A 13 3.11 -4.31 -7.96
N ALA A 14 3.42 -3.08 -8.35
CA ALA A 14 3.92 -2.06 -7.42
C ALA A 14 2.87 -1.68 -6.38
N LEU A 15 1.61 -1.52 -6.80
CA LEU A 15 0.52 -1.23 -5.86
C LEU A 15 0.31 -2.38 -4.89
N ALA A 16 0.35 -3.63 -5.37
CA ALA A 16 0.22 -4.80 -4.50
C ALA A 16 1.34 -4.86 -3.45
N ARG A 17 2.58 -4.58 -3.86
CA ARG A 17 3.73 -4.56 -2.93
C ARG A 17 3.61 -3.44 -1.92
N HIS A 18 3.16 -2.26 -2.34
CA HIS A 18 2.94 -1.13 -1.45
C HIS A 18 1.86 -1.47 -0.42
N ALA A 19 0.75 -2.07 -0.85
CA ALA A 19 -0.32 -2.50 0.04
C ALA A 19 0.17 -3.54 1.05
N ALA A 20 0.96 -4.52 0.60
CA ALA A 20 1.52 -5.54 1.48
C ALA A 20 2.47 -4.94 2.53
N ALA A 21 3.32 -3.99 2.13
CA ALA A 21 4.22 -3.30 3.04
C ALA A 21 3.45 -2.48 4.07
N ARG A 22 2.41 -1.77 3.66
CA ARG A 22 1.55 -1.01 4.58
C ARG A 22 0.85 -1.94 5.56
N GLN A 23 0.38 -3.09 5.10
CA GLN A 23 -0.27 -4.06 5.97
C GLN A 23 0.67 -4.53 7.07
N GLN A 24 1.92 -4.82 6.74
CA GLN A 24 2.91 -5.22 7.74
C GLN A 24 3.16 -4.11 8.77
N ILE A 25 3.28 -2.88 8.31
CA ILE A 25 3.49 -1.73 9.20
C ILE A 25 2.27 -1.52 10.11
N ALA A 26 1.05 -1.60 9.58
CA ALA A 26 -0.17 -1.50 10.37
C ALA A 26 -0.23 -2.60 11.43
N ALA A 27 0.17 -3.83 11.08
CA ALA A 27 0.23 -4.94 12.04
C ALA A 27 1.24 -4.66 13.15
N GLU A 28 2.40 -4.09 12.83
CA GLU A 28 3.40 -3.69 13.83
C GLU A 28 2.85 -2.59 14.74
N ASN A 29 2.15 -1.60 14.17
CA ASN A 29 1.51 -0.55 14.97
C ASN A 29 0.52 -1.15 15.97
N ILE A 30 -0.33 -2.04 15.51
CA ILE A 30 -1.34 -2.69 16.35
C ILE A 30 -0.67 -3.52 17.45
N ALA A 31 0.36 -4.27 17.09
CA ALA A 31 1.09 -5.10 18.06
C ALA A 31 1.74 -4.26 19.16
N ASN A 32 2.05 -3.00 18.89
CA ASN A 32 2.70 -2.09 19.82
C ASN A 32 1.74 -1.02 20.38
N ALA A 33 0.43 -1.27 20.34
CA ALA A 33 -0.56 -0.30 20.81
C ALA A 33 -0.43 0.03 22.30
N ASP A 34 0.15 -0.87 23.08
CA ASP A 34 0.37 -0.69 24.51
C ASP A 34 1.86 -0.48 24.87
N THR A 35 2.75 -0.41 23.88
CA THR A 35 4.17 -0.22 24.12
C THR A 35 4.46 1.24 24.46
N PRO A 36 5.02 1.55 25.65
CA PRO A 36 5.35 2.93 25.99
C PRO A 36 6.34 3.53 24.99
N GLY A 37 6.09 4.76 24.56
CA GLY A 37 6.97 5.48 23.65
C GLY A 37 6.87 5.08 22.18
N TYR A 38 6.12 4.05 21.84
CA TYR A 38 5.97 3.62 20.46
C TYR A 38 5.08 4.61 19.69
N ARG A 39 5.51 4.98 18.49
CA ARG A 39 4.76 5.86 17.58
C ARG A 39 4.37 5.13 16.32
N ALA A 40 3.10 5.19 15.95
CA ALA A 40 2.60 4.58 14.72
C ALA A 40 3.28 5.19 13.50
N ARG A 41 3.56 4.33 12.51
CA ARG A 41 4.18 4.72 11.24
C ARG A 41 3.31 4.28 10.09
N ASP A 42 3.53 4.90 8.94
CA ASP A 42 2.91 4.51 7.69
C ASP A 42 3.85 4.84 6.53
N LEU A 43 3.57 4.27 5.37
CA LEU A 43 4.28 4.61 4.13
C LEU A 43 3.65 5.86 3.50
N PRO A 44 4.41 6.59 2.69
CA PRO A 44 3.82 7.62 1.83
C PRO A 44 2.75 7.01 0.93
N ASP A 45 1.78 7.83 0.53
CA ASP A 45 0.74 7.38 -0.39
C ASP A 45 1.33 6.85 -1.68
N PHE A 46 0.66 5.87 -2.28
CA PHE A 46 1.14 5.24 -3.51
C PHE A 46 1.33 6.27 -4.63
N GLU A 47 0.47 7.28 -4.72
CA GLU A 47 0.61 8.35 -5.70
C GLU A 47 1.93 9.10 -5.57
N GLU A 48 2.36 9.38 -4.34
CA GLU A 48 3.67 9.99 -4.08
C GLU A 48 4.81 9.08 -4.49
N VAL A 49 4.66 7.79 -4.21
CA VAL A 49 5.66 6.78 -4.57
C VAL A 49 5.84 6.71 -6.08
N VAL A 50 4.74 6.70 -6.82
CA VAL A 50 4.77 6.68 -8.30
C VAL A 50 5.41 7.96 -8.85
N ALA A 51 5.09 9.11 -8.26
CA ALA A 51 5.66 10.39 -8.69
C ALA A 51 7.18 10.46 -8.51
N ARG A 52 7.71 9.70 -7.54
CA ARG A 52 9.14 9.65 -7.25
C ARG A 52 9.89 8.56 -8.00
N LEU A 53 9.28 7.85 -8.89
CA LEU A 53 9.76 6.67 -9.63
C LEU A 53 11.28 6.45 -9.55
N GLY A 54 11.68 5.41 -8.83
CA GLY A 54 13.09 5.01 -8.75
C GLY A 54 14.00 5.87 -7.87
N THR A 55 13.47 6.85 -7.14
CA THR A 55 14.27 7.74 -6.30
C THR A 55 14.28 7.30 -4.85
N GLY A 56 14.85 6.16 -4.59
CA GLY A 56 15.12 5.70 -3.24
C GLY A 56 14.12 4.71 -2.69
N PRO A 57 14.47 4.05 -1.57
CA PRO A 57 13.64 3.01 -0.96
C PRO A 57 12.41 3.60 -0.28
N LEU A 58 11.34 2.80 -0.22
CA LEU A 58 10.16 3.12 0.57
C LEU A 58 10.52 3.08 2.06
N ARG A 59 10.26 4.18 2.75
CA ARG A 59 10.52 4.26 4.19
C ARG A 59 9.24 4.63 4.93
N ALA A 60 8.95 3.87 5.97
CA ALA A 60 7.88 4.20 6.89
C ALA A 60 8.23 5.47 7.67
N GLN A 61 7.26 6.37 7.79
CA GLN A 61 7.42 7.63 8.51
C GLN A 61 6.44 7.67 9.68
N VAL A 62 6.85 8.33 10.77
CA VAL A 62 5.98 8.53 11.92
C VAL A 62 4.76 9.36 11.51
N ASP A 63 3.58 8.88 11.88
CA ASP A 63 2.35 9.64 11.70
C ASP A 63 2.18 10.61 12.86
N ARG A 64 2.42 11.88 12.60
CA ARG A 64 2.36 12.92 13.62
C ARG A 64 0.95 13.38 13.92
N SER A 65 -0.06 12.91 13.18
CA SER A 65 -1.46 13.26 13.42
C SER A 65 -2.08 12.47 14.57
N VAL A 66 -1.43 11.39 15.01
CA VAL A 66 -1.93 10.56 16.11
C VAL A 66 -1.58 11.21 17.44
N PRO A 67 -2.58 11.44 18.33
CA PRO A 67 -2.31 11.99 19.64
C PRO A 67 -1.41 11.08 20.47
N VAL A 68 -0.51 11.68 21.26
CA VAL A 68 0.40 10.95 22.11
C VAL A 68 -0.22 10.80 23.50
N SER A 69 -0.29 9.55 23.99
CA SER A 69 -0.77 9.24 25.34
C SER A 69 0.27 9.63 26.41
N PRO A 70 -0.13 9.71 27.69
CA PRO A 70 0.81 10.08 28.76
C PRO A 70 2.05 9.19 28.85
N ASN A 71 1.95 7.91 28.47
CA ASN A 71 3.11 7.00 28.45
C ASN A 71 3.97 7.13 27.20
N GLY A 72 3.68 8.09 26.34
CA GLY A 72 4.41 8.30 25.08
C GLY A 72 3.93 7.43 23.91
N ASN A 73 2.95 6.56 24.12
CA ASN A 73 2.40 5.75 23.02
C ASN A 73 1.54 6.62 22.09
N ALA A 74 1.74 6.46 20.79
CA ALA A 74 0.99 7.20 19.78
C ALA A 74 0.48 6.21 18.71
N VAL A 75 -0.34 5.25 19.12
CA VAL A 75 -1.07 4.33 18.25
C VAL A 75 -2.56 4.52 18.48
N SER A 76 -3.30 4.69 17.39
CA SER A 76 -4.77 4.71 17.41
C SER A 76 -5.28 3.48 16.70
N LEU A 77 -5.92 2.58 17.43
CA LEU A 77 -6.50 1.37 16.84
C LEU A 77 -7.55 1.70 15.80
N GLU A 78 -8.35 2.75 16.04
CA GLU A 78 -9.33 3.22 15.06
C GLU A 78 -8.65 3.64 13.76
N THR A 79 -7.57 4.43 13.84
CA THR A 79 -6.79 4.82 12.67
C THR A 79 -6.22 3.61 11.94
N GLU A 80 -5.68 2.63 12.68
CA GLU A 80 -5.13 1.43 12.07
C GLU A 80 -6.20 0.58 11.36
N MET A 81 -7.41 0.52 11.92
CA MET A 81 -8.52 -0.18 11.27
C MET A 81 -8.92 0.50 9.96
N LEU A 82 -8.95 1.83 9.93
CA LEU A 82 -9.22 2.59 8.71
C LEU A 82 -8.11 2.36 7.67
N ARG A 83 -6.86 2.32 8.10
CA ARG A 83 -5.73 2.01 7.23
C ARG A 83 -5.86 0.61 6.63
N LEU A 84 -6.22 -0.37 7.43
CA LEU A 84 -6.39 -1.74 6.94
C LEU A 84 -7.50 -1.81 5.88
N ALA A 85 -8.58 -1.05 6.04
CA ALA A 85 -9.64 -0.98 5.05
C ALA A 85 -9.13 -0.38 3.73
N ASP A 86 -8.36 0.71 3.80
CA ASP A 86 -7.74 1.33 2.62
C ASP A 86 -6.76 0.37 1.94
N ILE A 87 -5.94 -0.31 2.73
CA ILE A 87 -4.96 -1.28 2.23
C ILE A 87 -5.66 -2.41 1.49
N ARG A 88 -6.75 -2.93 2.05
CA ARG A 88 -7.53 -3.98 1.40
C ARG A 88 -8.11 -3.50 0.07
N GLN A 89 -8.61 -2.28 0.04
CA GLN A 89 -9.15 -1.69 -1.18
C GLN A 89 -8.08 -1.58 -2.26
N ASP A 90 -6.89 -1.13 -1.89
CA ASP A 90 -5.74 -1.02 -2.82
C ASP A 90 -5.32 -2.40 -3.31
N HIS A 91 -5.28 -3.38 -2.43
CA HIS A 91 -4.93 -4.75 -2.80
C HIS A 91 -5.94 -5.33 -3.79
N ASP A 92 -7.23 -5.14 -3.54
CA ASP A 92 -8.30 -5.61 -4.44
C ASP A 92 -8.22 -4.91 -5.79
N LEU A 93 -7.93 -3.61 -5.80
CA LEU A 93 -7.72 -2.85 -7.04
C LEU A 93 -6.54 -3.40 -7.83
N ALA A 94 -5.43 -3.66 -7.16
CA ALA A 94 -4.23 -4.21 -7.81
C ALA A 94 -4.52 -5.55 -8.45
N LEU A 95 -5.23 -6.44 -7.76
CA LEU A 95 -5.64 -7.73 -8.30
C LEU A 95 -6.59 -7.58 -9.48
N GLY A 96 -7.54 -6.66 -9.41
CA GLY A 96 -8.49 -6.40 -10.49
C GLY A 96 -7.79 -5.93 -11.76
N VAL A 97 -6.88 -4.98 -11.63
CA VAL A 97 -6.08 -4.48 -12.77
C VAL A 97 -5.22 -5.60 -13.37
N TYR A 98 -4.56 -6.37 -12.51
CA TYR A 98 -3.72 -7.49 -12.94
C TYR A 98 -4.52 -8.52 -13.74
N ARG A 99 -5.67 -8.94 -13.22
CA ARG A 99 -6.54 -9.91 -13.91
C ARG A 99 -7.04 -9.38 -15.25
N SER A 100 -7.47 -8.11 -15.28
CA SER A 100 -7.91 -7.48 -16.52
C SER A 100 -6.81 -7.44 -17.56
N ALA A 101 -5.59 -7.12 -17.16
CA ALA A 101 -4.43 -7.11 -18.05
C ALA A 101 -4.13 -8.53 -18.59
N LEU A 102 -4.21 -9.54 -17.74
CA LEU A 102 -4.04 -10.93 -18.17
C LEU A 102 -5.13 -11.37 -19.15
N ASP A 103 -6.37 -10.99 -18.92
CA ASP A 103 -7.49 -11.34 -19.80
C ASP A 103 -7.31 -10.71 -21.19
N ILE A 104 -6.89 -9.44 -21.22
CA ILE A 104 -6.57 -8.77 -22.48
C ILE A 104 -5.46 -9.51 -23.24
N LEU A 105 -4.42 -9.91 -22.53
CA LEU A 105 -3.29 -10.64 -23.09
C LEU A 105 -3.73 -11.99 -23.66
N ARG A 106 -4.53 -12.74 -22.90
CA ARG A 106 -5.04 -14.04 -23.35
C ARG A 106 -5.93 -13.91 -24.58
N THR A 107 -6.81 -12.90 -24.59
CA THR A 107 -7.67 -12.61 -25.73
C THR A 107 -6.84 -12.29 -26.97
N GLY A 108 -5.82 -11.46 -26.81
CA GLY A 108 -4.92 -11.10 -27.92
C GLY A 108 -4.17 -12.30 -28.47
N LEU A 109 -3.65 -13.18 -27.60
CA LEU A 109 -2.95 -14.40 -28.00
C LEU A 109 -3.90 -15.42 -28.60
N GLY A 110 -5.10 -15.56 -28.07
CA GLY A 110 -6.11 -16.48 -28.58
C GLY A 110 -6.56 -16.14 -30.02
N ARG A 111 -6.59 -14.86 -30.37
CA ARG A 111 -6.96 -14.43 -31.73
C ARG A 111 -5.88 -14.70 -32.76
N ARG A 112 -4.65 -14.94 -32.32
CA ARG A 112 -3.53 -15.22 -33.22
C ARG A 112 -3.32 -16.71 -33.45
N ALA A 113 -4.00 -17.54 -32.68
CA ALA A 113 -3.86 -18.98 -32.76
C ALA A 113 -4.62 -19.60 -33.96
#